data_d055fc9ff315e6eaa0d0ae5a6d66f314
#
_entry.id   d055fc9ff315e6eaa0d0ae5a6d66f314
#
_cell.length_a   1.000
_cell.length_b   1.000
_cell.length_c   1.000
_cell.angle_alpha   90.00
_cell.angle_beta   90.00
_cell.angle_gamma   90.00
#
_symmetry.space_group_name_H-M   'P 1'
#
loop_
_entity.id
_entity.type
_entity.pdbx_description
1 polymer ?
#
loop_
_entity_poly.entity_id
_entity_poly.type
_entity_poly.pdbx_seq_one_letter_code
_entity_poly.pdbx_strand_id
1 'polypeptide(L)'
;MVDADPQANASSGLGVDIKQSECTIYECIIDRANVQDAILDTEIDSLKVISSHINLVGAEIEMLNLPNREKILKEVLTPLKKEYDYILIDCSPSLGLITINALTAADSVIIPVQ
;
A
#
# COMPACT_ATOMS: atom_id res chain seq x y z
N MET A 1 7.21 -1.11 4.57
CA MET A 1 6.96 -0.32 3.34
C MET A 1 5.68 -0.79 2.68
N VAL A 2 4.76 0.10 2.48
CA VAL A 2 3.53 -0.18 1.71
C VAL A 2 3.68 0.47 0.35
N ASP A 3 3.66 -0.34 -0.72
CA ASP A 3 3.76 0.16 -2.09
C ASP A 3 2.35 0.38 -2.65
N ALA A 4 1.92 1.62 -2.67
CA ALA A 4 0.61 2.03 -3.19
C ALA A 4 0.70 2.66 -4.59
N ASP A 5 1.84 2.50 -5.26
CA ASP A 5 2.04 2.97 -6.62
C ASP A 5 1.79 1.83 -7.61
N PRO A 6 0.84 1.99 -8.57
CA PRO A 6 0.58 0.94 -9.57
C PRO A 6 1.82 0.49 -10.35
N GLN A 7 2.82 1.34 -10.47
CA GLN A 7 4.07 1.00 -11.16
C GLN A 7 4.98 0.09 -10.31
N ALA A 8 4.68 -0.05 -9.02
CA ALA A 8 5.38 -0.95 -8.10
C ALA A 8 6.89 -0.72 -8.03
N ASN A 9 7.33 0.54 -8.13
CA ASN A 9 8.75 0.88 -8.11
C ASN A 9 9.41 0.55 -6.78
N ALA A 10 8.72 0.78 -5.66
CA ALA A 10 9.27 0.44 -4.34
C ALA A 10 9.45 -1.06 -4.18
N SER A 11 8.46 -1.86 -4.60
CA SER A 11 8.55 -3.33 -4.54
C SER A 11 9.72 -3.84 -5.38
N SER A 12 9.85 -3.35 -6.60
CA SER A 12 10.94 -3.75 -7.50
C SER A 12 12.30 -3.35 -6.95
N GLY A 13 12.39 -2.14 -6.39
CA GLY A 13 13.64 -1.62 -5.82
C GLY A 13 14.11 -2.41 -4.60
N LEU A 14 13.20 -3.08 -3.89
CA LEU A 14 13.52 -3.91 -2.73
C LEU A 14 13.76 -5.38 -3.09
N GLY A 15 13.79 -5.72 -4.37
CA GLY A 15 14.05 -7.09 -4.84
C GLY A 15 12.88 -8.05 -4.66
N VAL A 16 11.68 -7.53 -4.46
CA VAL A 16 10.48 -8.36 -4.30
C VAL A 16 9.93 -8.76 -5.66
N ASP A 17 9.67 -10.05 -5.84
CA ASP A 17 9.03 -10.56 -7.05
C ASP A 17 7.53 -10.42 -6.95
N ILE A 18 7.00 -9.38 -7.58
CA ILE A 18 5.58 -9.04 -7.55
C ILE A 18 4.74 -10.13 -8.21
N LYS A 19 5.29 -10.81 -9.21
CA LYS A 19 4.55 -11.84 -9.97
C LYS A 19 4.26 -13.08 -9.13
N GLN A 20 5.05 -13.33 -8.09
CA GLN A 20 4.85 -14.46 -7.19
C GLN A 20 3.96 -14.13 -6.00
N SER A 21 3.61 -12.87 -5.84
CA SER A 21 2.77 -12.44 -4.73
C SER A 21 1.31 -12.70 -5.03
N GLU A 22 0.66 -13.56 -4.24
CA GLU A 22 -0.75 -13.88 -4.39
C GLU A 22 -1.66 -12.82 -3.77
N CYS A 23 -1.14 -12.07 -2.80
CA CYS A 23 -1.88 -11.02 -2.11
C CYS A 23 -1.04 -9.75 -2.12
N THR A 24 -1.65 -8.67 -2.61
CA THR A 24 -1.00 -7.36 -2.69
C THR A 24 -1.87 -6.33 -1.97
N ILE A 25 -1.43 -5.08 -1.97
CA ILE A 25 -2.24 -4.00 -1.39
C ILE A 25 -3.61 -3.88 -2.09
N TYR A 26 -3.70 -4.26 -3.37
CA TYR A 26 -4.96 -4.26 -4.11
C TYR A 26 -6.01 -5.15 -3.42
N GLU A 27 -5.67 -6.40 -3.13
CA GLU A 27 -6.59 -7.34 -2.49
C GLU A 27 -6.97 -6.88 -1.09
N CYS A 28 -6.04 -6.25 -0.37
CA CYS A 28 -6.34 -5.70 0.96
C CYS A 28 -7.37 -4.58 0.89
N ILE A 29 -7.28 -3.72 -0.12
CA ILE A 29 -8.18 -2.58 -0.28
C ILE A 29 -9.54 -3.02 -0.81
N ILE A 30 -9.56 -3.82 -1.87
CA ILE A 30 -10.79 -4.14 -2.60
C ILE A 30 -11.50 -5.35 -2.00
N ASP A 31 -10.77 -6.42 -1.76
CA ASP A 31 -11.33 -7.68 -1.29
C ASP A 31 -11.28 -7.83 0.23
N ARG A 32 -10.75 -6.82 0.93
CA ARG A 32 -10.58 -6.83 2.39
C ARG A 32 -9.81 -8.04 2.88
N ALA A 33 -8.86 -8.50 2.07
CA ALA A 33 -7.96 -9.58 2.45
C ALA A 33 -7.19 -9.20 3.73
N ASN A 34 -6.81 -10.22 4.51
CA ASN A 34 -6.03 -9.98 5.72
C ASN A 34 -4.66 -9.40 5.35
N VAL A 35 -4.35 -8.23 5.89
CA VAL A 35 -3.09 -7.54 5.58
C VAL A 35 -1.86 -8.37 5.96
N GLN A 36 -1.97 -9.25 6.95
CA GLN A 36 -0.87 -10.14 7.32
C GLN A 36 -0.48 -11.09 6.19
N ASP A 37 -1.44 -11.47 5.35
CA ASP A 37 -1.19 -12.35 4.21
C ASP A 37 -0.46 -11.63 3.07
N ALA A 38 -0.45 -10.30 3.08
CA ALA A 38 0.19 -9.49 2.05
C ALA A 38 1.63 -9.10 2.43
N ILE A 39 2.05 -9.33 3.66
CA ILE A 39 3.37 -8.92 4.13
C ILE A 39 4.42 -9.88 3.59
N LEU A 40 5.43 -9.33 2.92
CA LEU A 40 6.53 -10.08 2.32
C LEU A 40 7.84 -9.71 3.00
N ASP A 41 8.73 -10.70 3.10
CA ASP A 41 10.10 -10.48 3.57
C ASP A 41 10.92 -9.82 2.45
N THR A 42 11.90 -9.03 2.85
CA THR A 42 12.89 -8.47 1.93
C THR A 42 14.28 -9.00 2.29
N GLU A 43 15.30 -8.62 1.53
CA GLU A 43 16.69 -8.96 1.83
C GLU A 43 17.16 -8.33 3.14
N ILE A 44 16.45 -7.31 3.62
CA ILE A 44 16.76 -6.63 4.89
C ILE A 44 15.84 -7.21 5.96
N ASP A 45 16.41 -7.83 6.99
CA ASP A 45 15.65 -8.55 8.02
C ASP A 45 14.62 -7.68 8.74
N SER A 46 14.93 -6.42 8.96
CA SER A 46 14.05 -5.51 9.69
C SER A 46 13.03 -4.81 8.79
N LEU A 47 13.02 -5.10 7.49
CA LEU A 47 12.16 -4.44 6.52
C LEU A 47 11.22 -5.45 5.88
N LYS A 48 9.92 -5.21 6.04
CA LYS A 48 8.87 -5.95 5.35
C LYS A 48 8.21 -5.06 4.32
N VAL A 49 7.58 -5.65 3.31
CA VAL A 49 6.90 -4.90 2.26
C VAL A 49 5.53 -5.50 1.96
N ILE A 50 4.57 -4.63 1.66
CA ILE A 50 3.31 -5.01 1.03
C ILE A 50 3.40 -4.51 -0.40
N SER A 51 3.38 -5.44 -1.34
CA SER A 51 3.60 -5.12 -2.74
C SER A 51 2.39 -4.48 -3.40
N SER A 52 2.64 -3.77 -4.49
CA SER A 52 1.62 -3.17 -5.32
C SER A 52 1.24 -4.11 -6.47
N HIS A 53 0.19 -3.74 -7.20
CA HIS A 53 -0.25 -4.42 -8.40
C HIS A 53 -0.76 -3.41 -9.41
N ILE A 54 -0.57 -3.70 -10.70
CA ILE A 54 -1.04 -2.81 -11.77
C ILE A 54 -2.55 -2.56 -11.68
N ASN A 55 -3.30 -3.51 -11.13
CA ASN A 55 -4.74 -3.36 -10.95
C ASN A 55 -5.13 -2.20 -10.03
N LEU A 56 -4.18 -1.59 -9.32
CA LEU A 56 -4.45 -0.37 -8.55
C LEU A 56 -4.96 0.77 -9.44
N VAL A 57 -4.62 0.74 -10.72
CA VAL A 57 -5.16 1.71 -11.69
C VAL A 57 -6.69 1.64 -11.71
N GLY A 58 -7.25 0.43 -11.73
CA GLY A 58 -8.70 0.24 -11.71
C GLY A 58 -9.31 0.27 -10.32
N ALA A 59 -8.49 0.12 -9.29
CA ALA A 59 -8.98 0.07 -7.90
C ALA A 59 -9.69 1.38 -7.51
N GLU A 60 -9.23 2.52 -8.01
CA GLU A 60 -9.84 3.80 -7.69
C GLU A 60 -11.31 3.86 -8.12
N ILE A 61 -11.63 3.24 -9.28
CA ILE A 61 -13.01 3.16 -9.77
C ILE A 61 -13.84 2.26 -8.85
N GLU A 62 -13.29 1.11 -8.47
CA GLU A 62 -13.96 0.17 -7.58
C GLU A 62 -14.20 0.78 -6.20
N MET A 63 -13.26 1.57 -5.69
CA MET A 63 -13.35 2.22 -4.39
C MET A 63 -14.44 3.28 -4.33
N LEU A 64 -14.82 3.88 -5.46
CA LEU A 64 -15.86 4.92 -5.48
C LEU A 64 -17.18 4.46 -4.91
N ASN A 65 -17.47 3.16 -4.99
CA ASN A 65 -18.72 2.57 -4.50
C ASN A 65 -18.61 2.00 -3.09
N LEU A 66 -17.45 2.13 -2.45
CA LEU A 66 -17.24 1.57 -1.12
C LEU A 66 -17.50 2.62 -0.03
N PRO A 67 -18.04 2.20 1.14
CA PRO A 67 -18.20 3.12 2.26
C PRO A 67 -16.84 3.55 2.81
N ASN A 68 -16.76 4.79 3.28
CA ASN A 68 -15.51 5.34 3.85
C ASN A 68 -14.31 5.24 2.90
N ARG A 69 -14.55 5.49 1.62
CA ARG A 69 -13.55 5.27 0.57
C ARG A 69 -12.23 6.00 0.78
N GLU A 70 -12.23 7.12 1.49
CA GLU A 70 -11.00 7.88 1.76
C GLU A 70 -10.19 7.29 2.91
N LYS A 71 -10.76 6.39 3.70
CA LYS A 71 -10.16 5.83 4.91
C LYS A 71 -9.85 4.34 4.81
N ILE A 72 -10.03 3.74 3.64
CA ILE A 72 -9.87 2.29 3.48
C ILE A 72 -8.46 1.85 3.85
N LEU A 73 -7.43 2.52 3.32
CA LEU A 73 -6.06 2.17 3.61
C LEU A 73 -5.72 2.36 5.09
N LYS A 74 -6.23 3.41 5.71
CA LYS A 74 -6.06 3.63 7.14
C LYS A 74 -6.61 2.45 7.95
N GLU A 75 -7.80 1.98 7.61
CA GLU A 75 -8.41 0.82 8.26
C GLU A 75 -7.61 -0.46 8.03
N VAL A 76 -7.12 -0.66 6.81
CA VAL A 76 -6.31 -1.82 6.44
C VAL A 76 -5.03 -1.87 7.26
N LEU A 77 -4.37 -0.74 7.47
CA LEU A 77 -3.07 -0.67 8.15
C LEU A 77 -3.18 -0.58 9.67
N THR A 78 -4.36 -0.31 10.22
CA THR A 78 -4.54 -0.16 11.65
C THR A 78 -4.00 -1.35 12.46
N PRO A 79 -4.24 -2.62 12.08
CA PRO A 79 -3.68 -3.76 12.83
C PRO A 79 -2.16 -3.78 12.87
N LEU A 80 -1.48 -3.17 11.92
CA LEU A 80 -0.03 -3.17 11.83
C LEU A 80 0.65 -2.14 12.72
N LYS A 81 -0.08 -1.14 13.19
CA LYS A 81 0.51 -0.04 13.98
C LYS A 81 1.14 -0.50 15.29
N LYS A 82 0.69 -1.64 15.82
CA LYS A 82 1.22 -2.21 17.06
C LYS A 82 2.45 -3.08 16.83
N GLU A 83 2.67 -3.52 15.59
CA GLU A 83 3.71 -4.49 15.25
C GLU A 83 4.96 -3.82 14.66
N TYR A 84 4.84 -2.60 14.17
CA TYR A 84 5.92 -1.91 13.46
C TYR A 84 6.13 -0.52 14.05
N ASP A 85 7.39 -0.13 14.17
CA ASP A 85 7.75 1.21 14.65
C ASP A 85 7.42 2.27 13.60
N TYR A 86 7.63 1.95 12.33
CA TYR A 86 7.38 2.86 11.22
C TYR A 86 6.68 2.13 10.09
N ILE A 87 5.72 2.80 9.46
CA ILE A 87 5.06 2.33 8.24
C ILE A 87 5.26 3.43 7.19
N LEU A 88 6.01 3.12 6.15
CA LEU A 88 6.25 4.03 5.03
C LEU A 88 5.32 3.66 3.89
N ILE A 89 4.59 4.63 3.37
CA ILE A 89 3.66 4.45 2.25
C ILE A 89 4.21 5.19 1.04
N ASP A 90 4.57 4.44 0.00
CA ASP A 90 5.00 5.02 -1.26
C ASP A 90 3.81 5.10 -2.20
N CYS A 91 3.48 6.29 -2.67
CA CYS A 91 2.33 6.50 -3.55
C CYS A 91 2.71 7.41 -4.72
N SER A 92 1.95 7.25 -5.81
CA SER A 92 2.07 8.10 -6.97
C SER A 92 1.63 9.53 -6.64
N PRO A 93 2.24 10.58 -7.24
CA PRO A 93 1.86 11.97 -6.97
C PRO A 93 0.56 12.39 -7.66
N SER A 94 -0.30 11.46 -8.04
CA SER A 94 -1.61 11.78 -8.61
C SER A 94 -2.54 12.34 -7.52
N LEU A 95 -3.63 12.98 -7.94
CA LEU A 95 -4.68 13.45 -7.02
C LEU A 95 -5.82 12.44 -6.91
N GLY A 96 -5.56 11.18 -7.25
CA GLY A 96 -6.54 10.12 -7.21
C GLY A 96 -6.86 9.64 -5.80
N LEU A 97 -7.83 8.74 -5.71
CA LEU A 97 -8.34 8.24 -4.43
C LEU A 97 -7.28 7.44 -3.67
N ILE A 98 -6.38 6.76 -4.35
CA ILE A 98 -5.27 6.04 -3.70
C ILE A 98 -4.36 7.02 -2.96
N THR A 99 -4.02 8.15 -3.60
CA THR A 99 -3.20 9.18 -2.98
C THR A 99 -3.90 9.78 -1.75
N ILE A 100 -5.20 10.03 -1.84
CA ILE A 100 -6.00 10.53 -0.72
C ILE A 100 -5.98 9.51 0.42
N ASN A 101 -6.11 8.23 0.12
CA ASN A 101 -6.02 7.16 1.11
C ASN A 101 -4.66 7.14 1.81
N ALA A 102 -3.58 7.27 1.06
CA ALA A 102 -2.23 7.29 1.61
C ALA A 102 -2.06 8.47 2.57
N LEU A 103 -2.50 9.66 2.16
CA LEU A 103 -2.40 10.86 3.00
C LEU A 103 -3.26 10.76 4.26
N THR A 104 -4.44 10.17 4.14
CA THR A 104 -5.35 9.99 5.30
C THR A 104 -4.78 8.99 6.30
N ALA A 105 -4.10 7.95 5.81
CA ALA A 105 -3.50 6.93 6.67
C ALA A 105 -2.21 7.40 7.33
N ALA A 106 -1.50 8.35 6.73
CA ALA A 106 -0.20 8.79 7.20
C ALA A 106 -0.31 9.79 8.36
N ASP A 107 0.64 9.72 9.28
CA ASP A 107 0.77 10.70 10.36
C ASP A 107 1.56 11.93 9.91
N SER A 108 2.45 11.75 8.93
CA SER A 108 3.23 12.84 8.35
C SER A 108 3.57 12.52 6.90
N VAL A 109 3.97 13.53 6.15
CA VAL A 109 4.26 13.40 4.72
C VAL A 109 5.67 13.88 4.44
N ILE A 110 6.40 13.09 3.65
CA ILE A 110 7.74 13.46 3.17
C ILE A 110 7.62 13.64 1.67
N ILE A 111 7.97 14.83 1.19
CA ILE A 111 7.94 15.15 -0.24
C ILE A 111 9.39 15.31 -0.71
N PRO A 112 9.91 14.36 -1.51
CA PRO A 112 11.25 14.50 -2.06
C PRO A 112 11.32 15.72 -2.99
N VAL A 113 12.35 16.51 -2.85
CA VAL A 113 12.60 17.68 -3.71
C VAL A 113 13.81 17.38 -4.59
N GLN A 114 13.62 17.53 -5.89
CA GLN A 114 14.68 17.33 -6.87
C GLN A 114 15.36 18.64 -7.23
#